data_c3c8972c60aeb7825f468f853e6841fc
#
_entry.id   c3c8972c60aeb7825f468f853e6841fc
#
_cell.length_a   1.000
_cell.length_b   1.000
_cell.length_c   1.000
_cell.angle_alpha   90.00
_cell.angle_beta   90.00
_cell.angle_gamma   90.00
#
_symmetry.space_group_name_H-M   'P 1'
#
loop_
_entity.id
_entity.type
_entity.pdbx_description
1 polymer ?
#
loop_
_entity_poly.entity_id
_entity_poly.type
_entity_poly.pdbx_seq_one_letter_code
_entity_poly.pdbx_strand_id
1 'polypeptide(L)'
;ELILALFSGILILVAYGLEKFNTASAVYVTLYLSAYVIGGYAKAKEGLTETYQEKTLNVELLMILAAIGAAAIGYWMEGAILIFIFALSGALETYTMNKNERALQSLMSLQPEEATRLNANGQLEVVGIEQLVIGNLVYVRPGERIPVDGVIVRGQAAIEEASITGESIPVEKQTGDTVYNSTVNMNGVLTIEMTKAADESLFQKIIHMVQNAQSEQSPSAQFIERFESRYVKIVLLVVALMMVLPHYVVGWTFETSIYRAMILLVVASPCALVASITPAALSAIAASAKNGVLFKGGAHIETLGQVDTIVFDKTGTLTTGKPVVTESRYAEGIDIRAVEQAVVSIETQSNHPLAQAIVDHLKTDVREPSTF
;
A
#
# COMPACT_ATOMS: atom_id res chain seq x y z
N GLU A 1 -0.03 23.05 1.26
CA GLU A 1 1.29 23.18 0.62
C GLU A 1 1.16 23.57 -0.85
N LEU A 2 0.42 22.85 -1.68
CA LEU A 2 0.27 23.16 -3.12
C LEU A 2 -0.23 24.58 -3.40
N ILE A 3 -1.20 25.07 -2.63
CA ILE A 3 -1.72 26.46 -2.76
C ILE A 3 -0.63 27.47 -2.46
N LEU A 4 0.18 27.25 -1.43
CA LEU A 4 1.28 28.15 -1.05
C LEU A 4 2.40 28.12 -2.11
N ALA A 5 2.71 26.94 -2.66
CA ALA A 5 3.66 26.82 -3.75
C ALA A 5 3.19 27.57 -5.00
N LEU A 6 1.94 27.39 -5.43
CA LEU A 6 1.39 28.11 -6.58
C LEU A 6 1.33 29.63 -6.35
N PHE A 7 0.98 30.06 -5.15
CA PHE A 7 0.96 31.49 -4.80
C PHE A 7 2.36 32.09 -4.82
N SER A 8 3.37 31.38 -4.31
CA SER A 8 4.78 31.76 -4.45
C SER A 8 5.19 31.91 -5.93
N GLY A 9 4.78 30.98 -6.81
CA GLY A 9 5.02 31.07 -8.24
C GLY A 9 4.40 32.32 -8.89
N ILE A 10 3.17 32.70 -8.48
CA ILE A 10 2.52 33.92 -8.96
C ILE A 10 3.30 35.16 -8.50
N LEU A 11 3.76 35.22 -7.25
CA LEU A 11 4.58 36.30 -6.74
C LEU A 11 5.87 36.46 -7.53
N ILE A 12 6.52 35.37 -7.90
CA ILE A 12 7.74 35.38 -8.72
C ILE A 12 7.46 35.95 -10.11
N LEU A 13 6.36 35.55 -10.75
CA LEU A 13 5.98 36.09 -12.06
C LEU A 13 5.69 37.60 -12.02
N VAL A 14 5.00 38.05 -10.98
CA VAL A 14 4.71 39.48 -10.76
C VAL A 14 6.01 40.25 -10.50
N ALA A 15 6.89 39.71 -9.64
CA ALA A 15 8.18 40.31 -9.34
C ALA A 15 9.04 40.49 -10.60
N TYR A 16 9.12 39.42 -11.42
CA TYR A 16 9.83 39.41 -12.70
C TYR A 16 9.28 40.44 -13.68
N GLY A 17 7.95 40.56 -13.78
CA GLY A 17 7.30 41.57 -14.61
C GLY A 17 7.69 43.00 -14.16
N LEU A 18 7.63 43.27 -12.85
CA LEU A 18 8.00 44.57 -12.28
C LEU A 18 9.49 44.90 -12.48
N GLU A 19 10.36 43.94 -12.34
CA GLU A 19 11.79 44.04 -12.61
C GLU A 19 12.06 44.43 -14.07
N LYS A 20 11.39 43.84 -15.03
CA LYS A 20 11.47 44.18 -16.47
C LYS A 20 10.95 45.57 -16.79
N PHE A 21 9.93 46.06 -16.06
CA PHE A 21 9.39 47.38 -16.23
C PHE A 21 10.17 48.47 -15.48
N ASN A 22 11.38 48.14 -14.96
CA ASN A 22 12.30 49.07 -14.29
C ASN A 22 11.68 49.78 -13.07
N THR A 23 10.81 49.06 -12.35
CA THR A 23 10.21 49.55 -11.09
C THR A 23 11.28 49.65 -9.99
N ALA A 24 11.03 50.41 -8.92
CA ALA A 24 11.97 50.53 -7.81
C ALA A 24 12.42 49.17 -7.28
N SER A 25 13.74 48.91 -7.18
CA SER A 25 14.33 47.64 -6.80
C SER A 25 13.79 47.09 -5.49
N ALA A 26 13.45 47.92 -4.52
CA ALA A 26 12.85 47.50 -3.26
C ALA A 26 11.53 46.76 -3.43
N VAL A 27 10.72 47.04 -4.47
CA VAL A 27 9.41 46.44 -4.65
C VAL A 27 9.54 44.98 -5.14
N TYR A 28 10.28 44.73 -6.22
CA TYR A 28 10.40 43.39 -6.76
C TYR A 28 11.27 42.47 -5.85
N VAL A 29 12.29 43.03 -5.16
CA VAL A 29 13.06 42.27 -4.16
C VAL A 29 12.16 41.84 -3.00
N THR A 30 11.29 42.71 -2.50
CA THR A 30 10.34 42.36 -1.44
C THR A 30 9.38 41.25 -1.88
N LEU A 31 8.93 41.28 -3.13
CA LEU A 31 8.09 40.18 -3.69
C LEU A 31 8.84 38.85 -3.82
N TYR A 32 10.08 38.87 -4.27
CA TYR A 32 10.92 37.66 -4.29
C TYR A 32 11.13 37.10 -2.88
N LEU A 33 11.47 37.95 -1.90
CA LEU A 33 11.62 37.53 -0.51
C LEU A 33 10.30 36.98 0.07
N SER A 34 9.17 37.60 -0.26
CA SER A 34 7.85 37.09 0.12
C SER A 34 7.60 35.72 -0.47
N ALA A 35 8.00 35.50 -1.73
CA ALA A 35 7.90 34.19 -2.39
C ALA A 35 8.80 33.13 -1.71
N TYR A 36 10.02 33.51 -1.27
CA TYR A 36 10.89 32.62 -0.48
C TYR A 36 10.22 32.16 0.81
N VAL A 37 9.65 33.11 1.57
CA VAL A 37 9.02 32.79 2.86
C VAL A 37 7.77 31.93 2.66
N ILE A 38 6.89 32.33 1.77
CA ILE A 38 5.61 31.63 1.55
C ILE A 38 5.83 30.25 0.93
N GLY A 39 6.68 30.14 -0.10
CA GLY A 39 6.97 28.88 -0.75
C GLY A 39 7.85 27.97 0.10
N GLY A 40 8.86 28.53 0.77
CA GLY A 40 9.87 27.77 1.51
C GLY A 40 9.49 27.36 2.93
N TYR A 41 8.49 27.98 3.55
CA TYR A 41 8.19 27.81 4.97
C TYR A 41 7.96 26.35 5.38
N ALA A 42 7.13 25.62 4.63
CA ALA A 42 6.77 24.25 4.98
C ALA A 42 8.00 23.33 4.95
N LYS A 43 8.74 23.35 3.85
CA LYS A 43 9.94 22.53 3.65
C LYS A 43 11.12 22.97 4.53
N ALA A 44 11.27 24.28 4.79
CA ALA A 44 12.29 24.75 5.72
C ALA A 44 12.01 24.28 7.16
N LYS A 45 10.75 24.31 7.59
CA LYS A 45 10.36 23.79 8.90
C LYS A 45 10.62 22.29 9.00
N GLU A 46 10.24 21.51 7.98
CA GLU A 46 10.46 20.08 7.89
C GLU A 46 11.97 19.75 7.98
N GLY A 47 12.78 20.29 7.07
CA GLY A 47 14.22 20.04 7.03
C GLY A 47 14.98 20.46 8.29
N LEU A 48 14.63 21.60 8.92
CA LEU A 48 15.23 22.02 10.18
C LEU A 48 14.80 21.10 11.35
N THR A 49 13.54 20.67 11.37
CA THR A 49 13.03 19.79 12.43
C THR A 49 13.69 18.42 12.36
N GLU A 50 13.79 17.82 11.17
CA GLU A 50 14.44 16.54 10.94
C GLU A 50 15.94 16.61 11.26
N THR A 51 16.63 17.64 10.77
CA THR A 51 18.05 17.85 11.09
C THR A 51 18.29 17.94 12.60
N TYR A 52 17.38 18.58 13.34
CA TYR A 52 17.50 18.70 14.80
C TYR A 52 17.20 17.38 15.54
N GLN A 53 16.17 16.66 15.09
CA GLN A 53 15.72 15.40 15.74
C GLN A 53 16.67 14.24 15.45
N GLU A 54 17.07 14.07 14.19
CA GLU A 54 17.87 12.95 13.72
C GLU A 54 19.38 13.21 13.84
N LYS A 55 19.77 14.47 14.07
CA LYS A 55 21.18 14.94 14.08
C LYS A 55 21.93 14.59 12.79
N THR A 56 21.22 14.51 11.67
CA THR A 56 21.74 14.26 10.34
C THR A 56 21.51 15.47 9.44
N LEU A 57 22.41 15.69 8.49
CA LEU A 57 22.23 16.72 7.47
C LEU A 57 21.41 16.12 6.34
N ASN A 58 20.28 16.74 6.03
CA ASN A 58 19.37 16.33 4.97
C ASN A 58 19.47 17.24 3.73
N VAL A 59 18.82 16.83 2.66
CA VAL A 59 18.85 17.55 1.36
C VAL A 59 18.11 18.89 1.45
N GLU A 60 17.08 19.00 2.28
CA GLU A 60 16.31 20.20 2.53
C GLU A 60 17.22 21.34 3.03
N LEU A 61 18.19 21.01 3.88
CA LEU A 61 19.18 21.96 4.37
C LEU A 61 20.05 22.54 3.24
N LEU A 62 20.45 21.70 2.27
CA LEU A 62 21.22 22.17 1.11
C LEU A 62 20.42 23.20 0.31
N MET A 63 19.13 22.96 0.11
CA MET A 63 18.24 23.85 -0.64
C MET A 63 18.05 25.18 0.08
N ILE A 64 17.86 25.14 1.41
CA ILE A 64 17.76 26.37 2.24
C ILE A 64 19.04 27.19 2.13
N LEU A 65 20.20 26.54 2.28
CA LEU A 65 21.50 27.20 2.18
C LEU A 65 21.73 27.80 0.79
N ALA A 66 21.34 27.09 -0.26
CA ALA A 66 21.43 27.58 -1.63
C ALA A 66 20.56 28.81 -1.86
N ALA A 67 19.32 28.79 -1.38
CA ALA A 67 18.40 29.93 -1.49
C ALA A 67 18.91 31.16 -0.72
N ILE A 68 19.38 30.97 0.53
CA ILE A 68 19.99 32.04 1.32
C ILE A 68 21.25 32.58 0.64
N GLY A 69 22.10 31.71 0.11
CA GLY A 69 23.30 32.08 -0.60
C GLY A 69 23.01 32.88 -1.87
N ALA A 70 22.01 32.47 -2.66
CA ALA A 70 21.57 33.22 -3.84
C ALA A 70 21.07 34.63 -3.46
N ALA A 71 20.26 34.72 -2.39
CA ALA A 71 19.79 35.98 -1.88
C ALA A 71 20.94 36.91 -1.41
N ALA A 72 21.92 36.33 -0.72
CA ALA A 72 23.08 37.09 -0.19
C ALA A 72 23.97 37.73 -1.28
N ILE A 73 24.03 37.11 -2.47
CA ILE A 73 24.80 37.62 -3.62
C ILE A 73 23.93 38.42 -4.62
N GLY A 74 22.63 38.71 -4.27
CA GLY A 74 21.74 39.50 -5.09
C GLY A 74 21.01 38.79 -6.23
N TYR A 75 21.11 37.47 -6.30
CA TYR A 75 20.42 36.61 -7.29
C TYR A 75 19.03 36.20 -6.76
N TRP A 76 18.16 37.20 -6.56
CA TRP A 76 16.85 37.06 -5.90
C TRP A 76 15.91 36.13 -6.70
N MET A 77 15.89 36.29 -8.02
CA MET A 77 15.01 35.55 -8.90
C MET A 77 15.36 34.07 -8.92
N GLU A 78 16.63 33.74 -9.08
CA GLU A 78 17.13 32.36 -9.17
C GLU A 78 16.82 31.57 -7.90
N GLY A 79 17.05 32.18 -6.75
CA GLY A 79 16.73 31.56 -5.49
C GLY A 79 15.21 31.44 -5.23
N ALA A 80 14.40 32.40 -5.71
CA ALA A 80 12.94 32.30 -5.64
C ALA A 80 12.42 31.15 -6.51
N ILE A 81 12.94 31.01 -7.73
CA ILE A 81 12.61 29.88 -8.62
C ILE A 81 13.01 28.55 -7.98
N LEU A 82 14.20 28.49 -7.35
CA LEU A 82 14.64 27.28 -6.64
C LEU A 82 13.64 26.88 -5.55
N ILE A 83 13.26 27.80 -4.69
CA ILE A 83 12.28 27.56 -3.61
C ILE A 83 10.92 27.13 -4.19
N PHE A 84 10.48 27.78 -5.27
CA PHE A 84 9.21 27.42 -5.92
C PHE A 84 9.22 25.98 -6.47
N ILE A 85 10.27 25.61 -7.20
CA ILE A 85 10.40 24.24 -7.76
C ILE A 85 10.41 23.22 -6.62
N PHE A 86 11.15 23.51 -5.56
CA PHE A 86 11.23 22.63 -4.40
C PHE A 86 9.89 22.50 -3.65
N ALA A 87 9.22 23.62 -3.41
CA ALA A 87 7.89 23.63 -2.79
C ALA A 87 6.85 22.87 -3.64
N LEU A 88 6.90 23.06 -4.96
CA LEU A 88 6.00 22.36 -5.89
C LEU A 88 6.29 20.85 -5.90
N SER A 89 7.55 20.45 -5.95
CA SER A 89 7.96 19.05 -5.89
C SER A 89 7.47 18.38 -4.60
N GLY A 90 7.72 18.98 -3.44
CA GLY A 90 7.26 18.45 -2.15
C GLY A 90 5.73 18.41 -2.03
N ALA A 91 5.03 19.40 -2.59
CA ALA A 91 3.57 19.37 -2.60
C ALA A 91 3.00 18.25 -3.48
N LEU A 92 3.63 17.94 -4.62
CA LEU A 92 3.26 16.81 -5.49
C LEU A 92 3.58 15.46 -4.83
N GLU A 93 4.70 15.37 -4.15
CA GLU A 93 5.07 14.19 -3.37
C GLU A 93 4.02 13.91 -2.28
N THR A 94 3.71 14.90 -1.44
CA THR A 94 2.68 14.81 -0.40
C THR A 94 1.32 14.44 -0.99
N TYR A 95 0.94 15.01 -2.13
CA TYR A 95 -0.29 14.66 -2.82
C TYR A 95 -0.32 13.17 -3.25
N THR A 96 0.79 12.68 -3.80
CA THR A 96 0.92 11.28 -4.25
C THR A 96 0.86 10.31 -3.06
N MET A 97 1.57 10.63 -1.98
CA MET A 97 1.55 9.85 -0.74
C MET A 97 0.14 9.76 -0.16
N ASN A 98 -0.54 10.90 0.00
CA ASN A 98 -1.92 10.96 0.50
C ASN A 98 -2.91 10.19 -0.39
N LYS A 99 -2.72 10.22 -1.71
CA LYS A 99 -3.55 9.45 -2.65
C LYS A 99 -3.36 7.94 -2.47
N ASN A 100 -2.12 7.50 -2.31
CA ASN A 100 -1.80 6.09 -2.07
C ASN A 100 -2.36 5.63 -0.70
N GLU A 101 -2.20 6.44 0.34
CA GLU A 101 -2.75 6.17 1.66
C GLU A 101 -4.27 6.05 1.64
N ARG A 102 -4.97 7.00 1.00
CA ARG A 102 -6.44 6.91 0.84
C ARG A 102 -6.89 5.67 0.08
N ALA A 103 -6.12 5.24 -0.92
CA ALA A 103 -6.41 4.01 -1.66
C ALA A 103 -6.33 2.77 -0.74
N LEU A 104 -5.39 2.74 0.19
CA LEU A 104 -5.25 1.69 1.19
C LEU A 104 -6.29 1.80 2.31
N GLN A 105 -6.58 3.02 2.79
CA GLN A 105 -7.66 3.26 3.75
C GLN A 105 -9.03 2.84 3.20
N SER A 106 -9.27 2.98 1.89
CA SER A 106 -10.51 2.51 1.29
C SER A 106 -10.70 0.98 1.37
N LEU A 107 -9.62 0.21 1.46
CA LEU A 107 -9.70 -1.23 1.75
C LEU A 107 -10.10 -1.46 3.21
N MET A 108 -9.60 -0.64 4.14
CA MET A 108 -9.92 -0.75 5.57
C MET A 108 -11.38 -0.37 5.88
N SER A 109 -11.97 0.55 5.12
CA SER A 109 -13.36 0.98 5.28
C SER A 109 -14.39 -0.08 4.84
N LEU A 110 -13.95 -1.23 4.32
CA LEU A 110 -14.82 -2.35 4.00
C LEU A 110 -15.28 -3.12 5.24
N GLN A 111 -14.66 -2.94 6.39
CA GLN A 111 -15.04 -3.61 7.63
C GLN A 111 -16.27 -2.92 8.24
N PRO A 112 -17.34 -3.68 8.57
CA PRO A 112 -18.43 -3.17 9.37
C PRO A 112 -17.95 -2.70 10.75
N GLU A 113 -18.54 -1.66 11.29
CA GLU A 113 -18.26 -1.17 12.65
C GLU A 113 -19.22 -1.78 13.67
N GLU A 114 -20.41 -2.19 13.21
CA GLU A 114 -21.49 -2.74 14.02
C GLU A 114 -21.94 -4.10 13.51
N ALA A 115 -22.51 -4.90 14.40
CA ALA A 115 -23.11 -6.19 14.09
C ALA A 115 -24.46 -6.36 14.82
N THR A 116 -25.37 -7.11 14.22
CA THR A 116 -26.62 -7.49 14.87
C THR A 116 -26.42 -8.82 15.61
N ARG A 117 -26.26 -8.76 16.92
CA ARG A 117 -26.10 -9.94 17.79
C ARG A 117 -27.48 -10.52 18.15
N LEU A 118 -27.57 -11.84 18.12
CA LEU A 118 -28.73 -12.57 18.68
C LEU A 118 -28.40 -12.93 20.14
N ASN A 119 -29.09 -12.31 21.10
CA ASN A 119 -28.87 -12.57 22.51
C ASN A 119 -29.51 -13.91 22.97
N ALA A 120 -29.22 -14.34 24.19
CA ALA A 120 -29.74 -15.60 24.76
C ALA A 120 -31.26 -15.65 24.83
N ASN A 121 -31.95 -14.51 24.81
CA ASN A 121 -33.42 -14.40 24.82
C ASN A 121 -34.02 -14.44 23.40
N GLY A 122 -33.20 -14.60 22.35
CA GLY A 122 -33.67 -14.60 20.97
C GLY A 122 -33.96 -13.19 20.40
N GLN A 123 -33.57 -12.12 21.08
CA GLN A 123 -33.72 -10.74 20.62
C GLN A 123 -32.52 -10.28 19.83
N LEU A 124 -32.77 -9.45 18.82
CA LEU A 124 -31.74 -8.82 18.01
C LEU A 124 -31.26 -7.51 18.67
N GLU A 125 -29.98 -7.36 18.83
CA GLU A 125 -29.32 -6.20 19.44
C GLU A 125 -28.18 -5.73 18.54
N VAL A 126 -28.12 -4.44 18.23
CA VAL A 126 -27.00 -3.85 17.48
C VAL A 126 -25.89 -3.52 18.48
N VAL A 127 -24.71 -4.08 18.24
CA VAL A 127 -23.53 -3.93 19.09
C VAL A 127 -22.31 -3.60 18.24
N GLY A 128 -21.34 -2.89 18.82
CA GLY A 128 -20.02 -2.72 18.18
C GLY A 128 -19.32 -4.06 18.04
N ILE A 129 -18.57 -4.25 16.96
CA ILE A 129 -17.85 -5.52 16.71
C ILE A 129 -16.89 -5.85 17.84
N GLU A 130 -16.31 -4.85 18.48
CA GLU A 130 -15.39 -5.00 19.63
C GLU A 130 -16.05 -5.64 20.87
N GLN A 131 -17.39 -5.61 20.94
CA GLN A 131 -18.16 -6.21 22.05
C GLN A 131 -18.53 -7.68 21.79
N LEU A 132 -18.23 -8.19 20.59
CA LEU A 132 -18.47 -9.58 20.24
C LEU A 132 -17.36 -10.47 20.79
N VAL A 133 -17.74 -11.64 21.25
CA VAL A 133 -16.83 -12.69 21.70
C VAL A 133 -17.10 -13.99 20.96
N ILE A 134 -16.08 -14.85 20.88
CA ILE A 134 -16.20 -16.17 20.26
C ILE A 134 -17.41 -16.92 20.84
N GLY A 135 -18.21 -17.53 19.97
CA GLY A 135 -19.47 -18.19 20.31
C GLY A 135 -20.71 -17.29 20.27
N ASN A 136 -20.56 -15.95 20.05
CA ASN A 136 -21.71 -15.09 19.82
C ASN A 136 -22.38 -15.42 18.49
N LEU A 137 -23.72 -15.37 18.48
CA LEU A 137 -24.51 -15.53 17.28
C LEU A 137 -24.79 -14.17 16.65
N VAL A 138 -24.43 -14.03 15.38
CA VAL A 138 -24.59 -12.80 14.61
C VAL A 138 -25.61 -13.03 13.50
N TYR A 139 -26.57 -12.12 13.39
CA TYR A 139 -27.64 -12.15 12.40
C TYR A 139 -27.29 -11.23 11.24
N VAL A 140 -27.30 -11.76 10.02
CA VAL A 140 -26.89 -11.02 8.80
C VAL A 140 -28.02 -11.09 7.78
N ARG A 141 -28.49 -9.92 7.34
CA ARG A 141 -29.57 -9.79 6.34
C ARG A 141 -29.00 -9.79 4.91
N PRO A 142 -29.85 -10.03 3.90
CA PRO A 142 -29.49 -9.82 2.51
C PRO A 142 -28.97 -8.40 2.26
N GLY A 143 -27.86 -8.28 1.52
CA GLY A 143 -27.21 -7.01 1.23
C GLY A 143 -26.27 -6.50 2.34
N GLU A 144 -26.26 -7.12 3.52
CA GLU A 144 -25.35 -6.73 4.60
C GLU A 144 -23.98 -7.40 4.46
N ARG A 145 -22.96 -6.71 4.95
CA ARG A 145 -21.63 -7.30 5.11
C ARG A 145 -21.59 -8.20 6.32
N ILE A 146 -20.89 -9.33 6.18
CA ILE A 146 -20.65 -10.25 7.29
C ILE A 146 -19.62 -9.62 8.23
N PRO A 147 -19.96 -9.42 9.53
CA PRO A 147 -19.11 -8.65 10.43
C PRO A 147 -18.06 -9.46 11.18
N VAL A 148 -18.08 -10.80 11.06
CA VAL A 148 -17.18 -11.71 11.79
C VAL A 148 -16.73 -12.88 10.93
N ASP A 149 -15.58 -13.47 11.27
CA ASP A 149 -15.24 -14.82 10.80
C ASP A 149 -16.01 -15.85 11.64
N GLY A 150 -16.71 -16.75 10.97
CA GLY A 150 -17.56 -17.72 11.68
C GLY A 150 -18.07 -18.86 10.81
N VAL A 151 -18.98 -19.64 11.39
CA VAL A 151 -19.65 -20.75 10.72
C VAL A 151 -21.15 -20.46 10.68
N ILE A 152 -21.78 -20.74 9.55
CA ILE A 152 -23.23 -20.61 9.42
C ILE A 152 -23.90 -21.69 10.26
N VAL A 153 -24.67 -21.28 11.28
CA VAL A 153 -25.47 -22.20 12.11
C VAL A 153 -26.91 -22.31 11.63
N ARG A 154 -27.38 -21.30 10.86
CA ARG A 154 -28.73 -21.31 10.29
C ARG A 154 -28.80 -20.45 9.02
N GLY A 155 -29.43 -20.97 7.98
CA GLY A 155 -29.66 -20.30 6.71
C GLY A 155 -28.76 -20.80 5.60
N GLN A 156 -29.01 -20.26 4.41
CA GLN A 156 -28.17 -20.43 3.22
C GLN A 156 -28.21 -19.16 2.40
N ALA A 157 -27.13 -18.80 1.74
CA ALA A 157 -27.04 -17.61 0.90
C ALA A 157 -25.86 -17.71 -0.09
N ALA A 158 -25.97 -16.97 -1.18
CA ALA A 158 -24.84 -16.63 -2.02
C ALA A 158 -24.02 -15.52 -1.34
N ILE A 159 -22.73 -15.75 -1.15
CA ILE A 159 -21.78 -14.82 -0.52
C ILE A 159 -20.81 -14.31 -1.56
N GLU A 160 -20.69 -13.00 -1.71
CA GLU A 160 -19.66 -12.37 -2.50
C GLU A 160 -18.37 -12.28 -1.66
N GLU A 161 -17.39 -13.09 -2.04
CA GLU A 161 -16.09 -13.18 -1.34
C GLU A 161 -14.97 -12.42 -2.08
N ALA A 162 -15.29 -11.57 -3.05
CA ALA A 162 -14.32 -10.87 -3.90
C ALA A 162 -13.32 -10.02 -3.10
N SER A 163 -13.74 -9.48 -1.94
CA SER A 163 -12.86 -8.71 -1.05
C SER A 163 -11.72 -9.54 -0.43
N ILE A 164 -11.84 -10.87 -0.44
CA ILE A 164 -10.88 -11.81 0.16
C ILE A 164 -10.23 -12.68 -0.90
N THR A 165 -11.03 -13.26 -1.80
CA THR A 165 -10.54 -14.21 -2.81
C THR A 165 -10.16 -13.55 -4.14
N GLY A 166 -10.65 -12.33 -4.39
CA GLY A 166 -10.52 -11.65 -5.68
C GLY A 166 -11.49 -12.17 -6.76
N GLU A 167 -12.26 -13.22 -6.48
CA GLU A 167 -13.23 -13.80 -7.42
C GLU A 167 -14.59 -13.11 -7.29
N SER A 168 -15.10 -12.56 -8.39
CA SER A 168 -16.36 -11.81 -8.41
C SER A 168 -17.62 -12.71 -8.47
N ILE A 169 -17.44 -14.03 -8.60
CA ILE A 169 -18.58 -14.96 -8.66
C ILE A 169 -18.98 -15.31 -7.23
N PRO A 170 -20.23 -15.01 -6.81
CA PRO A 170 -20.70 -15.38 -5.48
C PRO A 170 -20.68 -16.89 -5.26
N VAL A 171 -20.32 -17.30 -4.04
CA VAL A 171 -20.24 -18.71 -3.63
C VAL A 171 -21.46 -19.06 -2.78
N GLU A 172 -22.17 -20.12 -3.16
CA GLU A 172 -23.28 -20.64 -2.35
C GLU A 172 -22.74 -21.25 -1.06
N LYS A 173 -23.28 -20.79 0.07
CA LYS A 173 -22.93 -21.24 1.44
C LYS A 173 -24.18 -21.67 2.18
N GLN A 174 -24.03 -22.72 2.98
CA GLN A 174 -25.11 -23.30 3.78
C GLN A 174 -24.66 -23.56 5.21
N THR A 175 -25.57 -24.06 6.04
CA THR A 175 -25.27 -24.41 7.44
C THR A 175 -24.09 -25.39 7.52
N GLY A 176 -23.09 -25.04 8.35
CA GLY A 176 -21.82 -25.73 8.51
C GLY A 176 -20.66 -25.12 7.71
N ASP A 177 -20.92 -24.23 6.74
CA ASP A 177 -19.88 -23.61 5.95
C ASP A 177 -19.27 -22.41 6.67
N THR A 178 -17.98 -22.18 6.44
CA THR A 178 -17.24 -21.03 6.96
C THR A 178 -17.52 -19.79 6.12
N VAL A 179 -17.70 -18.67 6.80
CA VAL A 179 -17.83 -17.33 6.22
C VAL A 179 -16.80 -16.37 6.84
N TYR A 180 -16.48 -15.31 6.11
CA TYR A 180 -15.42 -14.39 6.46
C TYR A 180 -15.93 -12.97 6.65
N ASN A 181 -15.30 -12.26 7.59
CA ASN A 181 -15.53 -10.84 7.80
C ASN A 181 -15.35 -10.04 6.50
N SER A 182 -16.16 -9.00 6.31
CA SER A 182 -16.14 -8.07 5.15
C SER A 182 -16.62 -8.64 3.82
N THR A 183 -17.03 -9.92 3.75
CA THR A 183 -17.75 -10.48 2.61
C THR A 183 -19.22 -10.03 2.61
N VAL A 184 -19.91 -10.12 1.49
CA VAL A 184 -21.29 -9.59 1.35
C VAL A 184 -22.27 -10.74 1.20
N ASN A 185 -23.30 -10.76 2.07
CA ASN A 185 -24.44 -11.65 1.94
C ASN A 185 -25.39 -11.13 0.86
N MET A 186 -25.57 -11.86 -0.24
CA MET A 186 -26.33 -11.39 -1.40
C MET A 186 -27.84 -11.58 -1.28
N ASN A 187 -28.32 -12.72 -0.77
CA ASN A 187 -29.74 -13.09 -0.95
C ASN A 187 -30.43 -13.83 0.21
N GLY A 188 -29.71 -14.34 1.20
CA GLY A 188 -30.31 -15.14 2.28
C GLY A 188 -30.25 -14.44 3.63
N VAL A 189 -30.99 -14.94 4.61
CA VAL A 189 -30.83 -14.56 6.00
C VAL A 189 -29.95 -15.59 6.68
N LEU A 190 -28.83 -15.12 7.29
CA LEU A 190 -27.89 -15.99 7.95
C LEU A 190 -27.83 -15.73 9.46
N THR A 191 -27.64 -16.80 10.22
CA THR A 191 -27.16 -16.73 11.60
C THR A 191 -25.77 -17.39 11.63
N ILE A 192 -24.78 -16.65 12.08
CA ILE A 192 -23.37 -17.02 12.05
C ILE A 192 -22.88 -17.09 13.48
N GLU A 193 -22.22 -18.19 13.84
CA GLU A 193 -21.49 -18.30 15.10
C GLU A 193 -20.07 -17.81 14.91
N MET A 194 -19.67 -16.83 15.70
CA MET A 194 -18.32 -16.26 15.66
C MET A 194 -17.28 -17.26 16.15
N THR A 195 -16.29 -17.58 15.32
CA THR A 195 -15.26 -18.57 15.62
C THR A 195 -13.88 -17.98 15.90
N LYS A 196 -13.65 -16.72 15.52
CA LYS A 196 -12.40 -16.00 15.78
C LYS A 196 -12.68 -14.63 16.34
N ALA A 197 -11.79 -14.14 17.20
CA ALA A 197 -11.84 -12.77 17.69
C ALA A 197 -11.74 -11.75 16.53
N ALA A 198 -12.27 -10.55 16.71
CA ALA A 198 -12.34 -9.55 15.65
C ALA A 198 -10.94 -9.17 15.09
N ASP A 199 -9.96 -9.07 15.97
CA ASP A 199 -8.55 -8.78 15.65
C ASP A 199 -7.80 -9.96 14.99
N GLU A 200 -8.29 -11.19 15.17
CA GLU A 200 -7.75 -12.40 14.56
C GLU A 200 -8.41 -12.77 13.24
N SER A 201 -9.40 -11.99 12.77
CA SER A 201 -10.09 -12.24 11.51
C SER A 201 -9.11 -12.23 10.33
N LEU A 202 -9.46 -12.98 9.28
CA LEU A 202 -8.65 -13.03 8.06
C LEU A 202 -8.46 -11.63 7.46
N PHE A 203 -9.52 -10.82 7.48
CA PHE A 203 -9.48 -9.46 6.97
C PHE A 203 -8.56 -8.54 7.77
N GLN A 204 -8.55 -8.62 9.10
CA GLN A 204 -7.62 -7.88 9.95
C GLN A 204 -6.16 -8.28 9.71
N LYS A 205 -5.89 -9.56 9.50
CA LYS A 205 -4.55 -10.02 9.11
C LYS A 205 -4.10 -9.41 7.78
N ILE A 206 -5.00 -9.28 6.81
CA ILE A 206 -4.72 -8.60 5.54
C ILE A 206 -4.38 -7.13 5.78
N ILE A 207 -5.18 -6.41 6.58
CA ILE A 207 -4.93 -5.00 6.94
C ILE A 207 -3.56 -4.85 7.61
N HIS A 208 -3.24 -5.66 8.61
CA HIS A 208 -1.95 -5.63 9.28
C HIS A 208 -0.78 -5.92 8.34
N MET A 209 -0.94 -6.86 7.40
CA MET A 209 0.09 -7.10 6.38
C MET A 209 0.31 -5.88 5.49
N VAL A 210 -0.74 -5.20 5.07
CA VAL A 210 -0.64 -3.98 4.25
C VAL A 210 0.02 -2.84 5.04
N GLN A 211 -0.36 -2.64 6.31
CA GLN A 211 0.25 -1.62 7.18
C GLN A 211 1.73 -1.90 7.43
N ASN A 212 2.09 -3.14 7.73
CA ASN A 212 3.48 -3.54 7.91
C ASN A 212 4.29 -3.38 6.62
N ALA A 213 3.69 -3.70 5.47
CA ALA A 213 4.31 -3.51 4.17
C ALA A 213 4.64 -2.04 3.86
N GLN A 214 3.84 -1.10 4.37
CA GLN A 214 4.10 0.34 4.24
C GLN A 214 5.29 0.82 5.08
N SER A 215 5.46 0.25 6.27
CA SER A 215 6.54 0.62 7.20
C SER A 215 7.87 -0.04 6.87
N GLU A 216 7.88 -1.13 6.10
CA GLU A 216 9.10 -1.84 5.73
C GLU A 216 9.77 -1.16 4.53
N GLN A 217 10.87 -0.48 4.81
CA GLN A 217 11.69 0.17 3.78
C GLN A 217 12.34 -0.85 2.86
N SER A 218 12.31 -0.55 1.56
CA SER A 218 13.05 -1.36 0.57
C SER A 218 14.57 -1.23 0.72
N PRO A 219 15.35 -2.23 0.28
CA PRO A 219 16.81 -2.16 0.27
C PRO A 219 17.35 -0.91 -0.45
N SER A 220 16.72 -0.51 -1.55
CA SER A 220 17.07 0.72 -2.27
C SER A 220 16.78 1.97 -1.45
N ALA A 221 15.67 2.04 -0.73
CA ALA A 221 15.33 3.16 0.16
C ALA A 221 16.37 3.28 1.29
N GLN A 222 16.70 2.16 1.96
CA GLN A 222 17.72 2.13 3.01
C GLN A 222 19.13 2.49 2.51
N PHE A 223 19.46 2.08 1.28
CA PHE A 223 20.73 2.47 0.66
C PHE A 223 20.80 3.97 0.44
N ILE A 224 19.72 4.57 -0.09
CA ILE A 224 19.69 6.01 -0.37
C ILE A 224 19.77 6.82 0.92
N GLU A 225 19.05 6.47 1.97
CA GLU A 225 19.11 7.16 3.25
C GLU A 225 20.53 7.16 3.84
N ARG A 226 21.21 6.03 3.79
CA ARG A 226 22.64 5.93 4.21
C ARG A 226 23.59 6.69 3.29
N PHE A 227 23.31 6.70 2.00
CA PHE A 227 24.09 7.43 1.01
C PHE A 227 23.92 8.93 1.19
N GLU A 228 22.68 9.41 1.36
CA GLU A 228 22.33 10.83 1.49
C GLU A 228 23.14 11.53 2.57
N SER A 229 23.19 11.01 3.77
CA SER A 229 23.93 11.61 4.89
C SER A 229 25.43 11.78 4.60
N ARG A 230 26.05 10.86 3.87
CA ARG A 230 27.46 10.99 3.46
C ARG A 230 27.62 11.95 2.29
N TYR A 231 26.74 11.86 1.33
CA TYR A 231 26.74 12.68 0.13
C TYR A 231 26.60 14.16 0.47
N VAL A 232 25.64 14.55 1.31
CA VAL A 232 25.43 15.93 1.76
C VAL A 232 26.69 16.50 2.39
N LYS A 233 27.38 15.75 3.25
CA LYS A 233 28.66 16.18 3.86
C LYS A 233 29.76 16.43 2.83
N ILE A 234 29.86 15.55 1.83
CA ILE A 234 30.84 15.70 0.74
C ILE A 234 30.49 16.92 -0.11
N VAL A 235 29.24 17.10 -0.48
CA VAL A 235 28.78 18.26 -1.25
C VAL A 235 29.08 19.56 -0.52
N LEU A 236 28.74 19.66 0.77
CA LEU A 236 29.05 20.85 1.58
C LEU A 236 30.56 21.15 1.64
N LEU A 237 31.38 20.13 1.80
CA LEU A 237 32.85 20.29 1.77
C LEU A 237 33.31 20.83 0.41
N VAL A 238 32.84 20.22 -0.69
CA VAL A 238 33.20 20.65 -2.05
C VAL A 238 32.72 22.07 -2.32
N VAL A 239 31.52 22.43 -1.92
CA VAL A 239 30.96 23.77 -2.04
C VAL A 239 31.80 24.78 -1.26
N ALA A 240 32.17 24.48 -0.02
CA ALA A 240 33.04 25.33 0.79
C ALA A 240 34.40 25.55 0.15
N LEU A 241 35.01 24.48 -0.39
CA LEU A 241 36.26 24.57 -1.14
C LEU A 241 36.11 25.42 -2.42
N MET A 242 35.00 25.25 -3.14
CA MET A 242 34.71 25.96 -4.38
C MET A 242 34.42 27.45 -4.15
N MET A 243 33.97 27.87 -2.98
CA MET A 243 33.84 29.29 -2.62
C MET A 243 35.19 29.98 -2.50
N VAL A 244 36.24 29.26 -2.08
CA VAL A 244 37.53 29.87 -1.71
C VAL A 244 38.66 29.51 -2.70
N LEU A 245 38.83 28.22 -3.03
CA LEU A 245 39.99 27.75 -3.81
C LEU A 245 40.10 28.35 -5.21
N PRO A 246 39.02 28.50 -6.01
CA PRO A 246 39.12 29.02 -7.36
C PRO A 246 39.63 30.46 -7.44
N HIS A 247 39.38 31.26 -6.38
CA HIS A 247 39.95 32.60 -6.32
C HIS A 247 41.49 32.59 -6.36
N TYR A 248 42.11 31.66 -5.60
CA TYR A 248 43.59 31.60 -5.49
C TYR A 248 44.25 30.78 -6.59
N VAL A 249 43.56 29.75 -7.11
CA VAL A 249 44.12 28.79 -8.06
C VAL A 249 43.82 29.17 -9.52
N VAL A 250 42.62 29.68 -9.79
CA VAL A 250 42.12 29.94 -11.15
C VAL A 250 41.99 31.44 -11.43
N GLY A 251 42.11 32.28 -10.39
CA GLY A 251 41.99 33.74 -10.51
C GLY A 251 40.54 34.25 -10.67
N TRP A 252 39.54 33.47 -10.26
CA TRP A 252 38.16 33.92 -10.28
C TRP A 252 37.90 35.01 -9.22
N THR A 253 36.91 35.86 -9.48
CA THR A 253 36.42 36.75 -8.43
C THR A 253 35.69 35.96 -7.35
N PHE A 254 35.66 36.47 -6.11
CA PHE A 254 34.90 35.83 -5.03
C PHE A 254 33.43 35.71 -5.40
N GLU A 255 32.83 36.71 -6.02
CA GLU A 255 31.44 36.69 -6.49
C GLU A 255 31.21 35.54 -7.47
N THR A 256 32.07 35.35 -8.48
CA THR A 256 31.98 34.23 -9.42
C THR A 256 32.14 32.89 -8.71
N SER A 257 33.06 32.78 -7.75
CA SER A 257 33.31 31.54 -7.00
C SER A 257 32.06 31.17 -6.15
N ILE A 258 31.50 32.13 -5.44
CA ILE A 258 30.29 31.93 -4.61
C ILE A 258 29.11 31.57 -5.52
N TYR A 259 28.89 32.31 -6.60
CA TYR A 259 27.77 32.04 -7.53
C TYR A 259 27.85 30.60 -8.08
N ARG A 260 29.01 30.18 -8.57
CA ARG A 260 29.19 28.80 -9.07
C ARG A 260 29.07 27.74 -7.99
N ALA A 261 29.53 28.03 -6.78
CA ALA A 261 29.34 27.15 -5.62
C ALA A 261 27.87 26.99 -5.25
N MET A 262 27.06 28.07 -5.35
CA MET A 262 25.60 27.99 -5.14
C MET A 262 24.91 27.20 -6.22
N ILE A 263 25.29 27.35 -7.50
CA ILE A 263 24.79 26.50 -8.58
C ILE A 263 25.11 25.03 -8.31
N LEU A 264 26.35 24.73 -7.90
CA LEU A 264 26.73 23.36 -7.55
C LEU A 264 25.87 22.79 -6.44
N LEU A 265 25.58 23.59 -5.40
CA LEU A 265 24.75 23.18 -4.27
C LEU A 265 23.33 22.80 -4.72
N VAL A 266 22.75 23.53 -5.67
CA VAL A 266 21.45 23.25 -6.27
C VAL A 266 21.46 22.00 -7.13
N VAL A 267 22.42 21.91 -8.06
CA VAL A 267 22.50 20.82 -9.05
C VAL A 267 22.89 19.49 -8.39
N ALA A 268 23.68 19.54 -7.33
CA ALA A 268 24.09 18.36 -6.58
C ALA A 268 23.04 17.82 -5.61
N SER A 269 21.81 18.36 -5.63
CA SER A 269 20.74 17.81 -4.79
C SER A 269 20.19 16.48 -5.34
N PRO A 270 20.16 15.39 -4.54
CA PRO A 270 19.63 14.09 -4.96
C PRO A 270 18.10 13.96 -4.77
N CYS A 271 17.35 15.07 -4.60
CA CYS A 271 15.92 15.07 -4.29
C CYS A 271 15.07 14.17 -5.22
N ALA A 272 15.36 14.20 -6.54
CA ALA A 272 14.63 13.38 -7.50
C ALA A 272 14.84 11.88 -7.27
N LEU A 273 16.01 11.47 -6.79
CA LEU A 273 16.32 10.08 -6.48
C LEU A 273 15.56 9.63 -5.20
N VAL A 274 15.60 10.44 -4.15
CA VAL A 274 14.89 10.17 -2.89
C VAL A 274 13.39 10.12 -3.12
N ALA A 275 12.83 11.13 -3.79
CA ALA A 275 11.39 11.25 -4.05
C ALA A 275 10.84 10.19 -5.02
N SER A 276 11.67 9.42 -5.74
CA SER A 276 11.20 8.44 -6.73
C SER A 276 10.86 7.07 -6.13
N ILE A 277 11.55 6.63 -5.09
CA ILE A 277 11.51 5.23 -4.61
C ILE A 277 10.29 4.98 -3.73
N THR A 278 10.10 5.77 -2.68
CA THR A 278 9.01 5.55 -1.72
C THR A 278 7.62 5.65 -2.36
N PRO A 279 7.30 6.69 -3.16
CA PRO A 279 6.01 6.76 -3.84
C PRO A 279 5.80 5.64 -4.86
N ALA A 280 6.86 5.19 -5.55
CA ALA A 280 6.77 4.07 -6.50
C ALA A 280 6.45 2.76 -5.79
N ALA A 281 7.15 2.43 -4.70
CA ALA A 281 6.91 1.23 -3.89
C ALA A 281 5.48 1.23 -3.31
N LEU A 282 5.05 2.33 -2.69
CA LEU A 282 3.70 2.46 -2.12
C LEU A 282 2.60 2.39 -3.19
N SER A 283 2.83 2.98 -4.37
CA SER A 283 1.90 2.89 -5.49
C SER A 283 1.76 1.44 -5.99
N ALA A 284 2.87 0.70 -6.07
CA ALA A 284 2.87 -0.71 -6.46
C ALA A 284 2.16 -1.58 -5.41
N ILE A 285 2.41 -1.37 -4.10
CA ILE A 285 1.71 -2.07 -3.01
C ILE A 285 0.20 -1.79 -3.10
N ALA A 286 -0.20 -0.52 -3.24
CA ALA A 286 -1.61 -0.14 -3.30
C ALA A 286 -2.32 -0.71 -4.55
N ALA A 287 -1.67 -0.70 -5.71
CA ALA A 287 -2.21 -1.26 -6.94
C ALA A 287 -2.36 -2.78 -6.87
N SER A 288 -1.36 -3.47 -6.31
CA SER A 288 -1.37 -4.93 -6.13
C SER A 288 -2.46 -5.37 -5.15
N ALA A 289 -2.58 -4.68 -4.01
CA ALA A 289 -3.60 -4.97 -3.00
C ALA A 289 -5.02 -4.86 -3.57
N LYS A 290 -5.30 -3.86 -4.43
CA LYS A 290 -6.58 -3.72 -5.15
C LYS A 290 -6.89 -4.89 -6.08
N ASN A 291 -5.87 -5.59 -6.57
CA ASN A 291 -5.99 -6.76 -7.44
C ASN A 291 -5.86 -8.08 -6.67
N GLY A 292 -6.00 -8.07 -5.34
CA GLY A 292 -5.93 -9.27 -4.51
C GLY A 292 -4.53 -9.83 -4.28
N VAL A 293 -3.47 -9.09 -4.65
CA VAL A 293 -2.08 -9.49 -4.43
C VAL A 293 -1.47 -8.65 -3.31
N LEU A 294 -1.12 -9.29 -2.20
CA LEU A 294 -0.56 -8.64 -1.03
C LEU A 294 0.96 -8.82 -0.97
N PHE A 295 1.68 -7.70 -1.02
CA PHE A 295 3.12 -7.67 -0.78
C PHE A 295 3.40 -7.39 0.70
N LYS A 296 4.38 -8.09 1.28
CA LYS A 296 4.81 -7.91 2.66
C LYS A 296 5.70 -6.67 2.87
N GLY A 297 6.12 -6.01 1.79
CA GLY A 297 6.96 -4.80 1.85
C GLY A 297 7.59 -4.45 0.51
N GLY A 298 8.19 -3.27 0.44
CA GLY A 298 8.87 -2.76 -0.77
C GLY A 298 10.03 -3.65 -1.25
N ALA A 299 10.69 -4.35 -0.34
CA ALA A 299 11.76 -5.29 -0.66
C ALA A 299 11.29 -6.42 -1.59
N HIS A 300 10.09 -6.94 -1.36
CA HIS A 300 9.52 -8.01 -2.19
C HIS A 300 9.16 -7.52 -3.59
N ILE A 301 8.76 -6.26 -3.75
CA ILE A 301 8.49 -5.65 -5.06
C ILE A 301 9.79 -5.49 -5.84
N GLU A 302 10.86 -5.01 -5.21
CA GLU A 302 12.18 -4.92 -5.84
C GLU A 302 12.70 -6.29 -6.26
N THR A 303 12.55 -7.29 -5.41
CA THR A 303 12.93 -8.68 -5.73
C THR A 303 12.14 -9.21 -6.93
N LEU A 304 10.82 -8.95 -6.97
CA LEU A 304 9.98 -9.34 -8.11
C LEU A 304 10.43 -8.70 -9.42
N GLY A 305 10.88 -7.44 -9.38
CA GLY A 305 11.42 -6.73 -10.55
C GLY A 305 12.73 -7.32 -11.09
N GLN A 306 13.43 -8.16 -10.31
CA GLN A 306 14.70 -8.79 -10.66
C GLN A 306 14.57 -10.30 -10.93
N VAL A 307 13.34 -10.85 -10.86
CA VAL A 307 13.08 -12.28 -11.10
C VAL A 307 13.30 -12.62 -12.57
N ASP A 308 14.16 -13.59 -12.83
CA ASP A 308 14.44 -14.18 -14.15
C ASP A 308 13.92 -15.61 -14.29
N THR A 309 13.62 -16.28 -13.16
CA THR A 309 13.18 -17.67 -13.12
C THR A 309 12.00 -17.80 -12.20
N ILE A 310 10.93 -18.47 -12.66
CA ILE A 310 9.73 -18.76 -11.89
C ILE A 310 9.59 -20.26 -11.71
N VAL A 311 9.47 -20.71 -10.46
CA VAL A 311 9.27 -22.10 -10.10
C VAL A 311 7.86 -22.29 -9.54
N PHE A 312 7.08 -23.20 -10.15
CA PHE A 312 5.73 -23.50 -9.71
C PHE A 312 5.71 -24.77 -8.89
N ASP A 313 5.04 -24.75 -7.73
CA ASP A 313 4.68 -25.97 -7.03
C ASP A 313 3.57 -26.70 -7.80
N LYS A 314 3.52 -28.03 -7.68
CA LYS A 314 2.53 -28.83 -8.37
C LYS A 314 1.18 -28.78 -7.65
N THR A 315 1.18 -29.13 -6.36
CA THR A 315 -0.07 -29.37 -5.63
C THR A 315 -0.67 -28.07 -5.09
N GLY A 316 -1.90 -27.76 -5.47
CA GLY A 316 -2.58 -26.53 -5.06
C GLY A 316 -2.17 -25.29 -5.85
N THR A 317 -1.17 -25.37 -6.76
CA THR A 317 -0.73 -24.30 -7.66
C THR A 317 -1.03 -24.64 -9.11
N LEU A 318 -0.37 -25.70 -9.65
CA LEU A 318 -0.65 -26.18 -11.01
C LEU A 318 -1.85 -27.14 -11.06
N THR A 319 -2.23 -27.70 -9.93
CA THR A 319 -3.39 -28.56 -9.77
C THR A 319 -4.29 -28.00 -8.66
N THR A 320 -5.56 -28.36 -8.67
CA THR A 320 -6.52 -27.93 -7.64
C THR A 320 -6.28 -28.56 -6.27
N GLY A 321 -5.36 -29.53 -6.16
CA GLY A 321 -5.15 -30.32 -4.95
C GLY A 321 -6.30 -31.30 -4.64
N LYS A 322 -7.34 -31.33 -5.49
CA LYS A 322 -8.49 -32.22 -5.35
C LYS A 322 -8.39 -33.32 -6.42
N PRO A 323 -8.01 -34.52 -6.05
CA PRO A 323 -7.99 -35.66 -7.00
C PRO A 323 -9.41 -35.98 -7.45
N VAL A 324 -9.54 -36.42 -8.70
CA VAL A 324 -10.79 -36.89 -9.30
C VAL A 324 -10.52 -38.23 -9.95
N VAL A 325 -11.42 -39.21 -9.78
CA VAL A 325 -11.35 -40.50 -10.46
C VAL A 325 -11.70 -40.27 -11.94
N THR A 326 -10.79 -40.60 -12.84
CA THR A 326 -10.99 -40.46 -14.30
C THR A 326 -11.43 -41.74 -14.97
N GLU A 327 -11.07 -42.89 -14.42
CA GLU A 327 -11.40 -44.19 -14.98
C GLU A 327 -11.41 -45.25 -13.87
N SER A 328 -12.38 -46.17 -13.91
CA SER A 328 -12.45 -47.37 -13.07
C SER A 328 -12.41 -48.61 -13.92
N ARG A 329 -11.55 -49.59 -13.59
CA ARG A 329 -11.45 -50.87 -14.29
C ARG A 329 -11.63 -52.02 -13.31
N TYR A 330 -12.45 -52.94 -13.68
CA TYR A 330 -12.78 -54.10 -12.86
C TYR A 330 -12.31 -55.37 -13.54
N ALA A 331 -11.93 -56.38 -12.76
CA ALA A 331 -11.59 -57.70 -13.29
C ALA A 331 -12.85 -58.41 -13.80
N GLU A 332 -12.67 -59.29 -14.77
CA GLU A 332 -13.78 -60.12 -15.29
C GLU A 332 -14.34 -61.07 -14.22
N GLY A 333 -15.67 -61.18 -14.18
CA GLY A 333 -16.34 -62.17 -13.33
C GLY A 333 -16.58 -61.75 -11.88
N ILE A 334 -16.33 -60.47 -11.52
CA ILE A 334 -16.62 -59.94 -10.19
C ILE A 334 -18.00 -59.25 -10.14
N ASP A 335 -18.61 -59.26 -8.97
CA ASP A 335 -19.80 -58.43 -8.71
C ASP A 335 -19.36 -57.00 -8.41
N ILE A 336 -19.46 -56.16 -9.44
CA ILE A 336 -19.03 -54.73 -9.38
C ILE A 336 -19.73 -54.01 -8.26
N ARG A 337 -21.06 -54.18 -8.08
CA ARG A 337 -21.81 -53.51 -7.03
C ARG A 337 -21.36 -53.87 -5.62
N ALA A 338 -21.09 -55.15 -5.39
CA ALA A 338 -20.60 -55.61 -4.10
C ALA A 338 -19.22 -55.03 -3.78
N VAL A 339 -18.34 -54.92 -4.79
CA VAL A 339 -17.01 -54.34 -4.66
C VAL A 339 -17.11 -52.83 -4.38
N GLU A 340 -17.91 -52.09 -5.14
CA GLU A 340 -18.11 -50.63 -4.96
C GLU A 340 -18.67 -50.33 -3.59
N GLN A 341 -19.67 -51.05 -3.10
CA GLN A 341 -20.21 -50.90 -1.75
C GLN A 341 -19.16 -51.15 -0.68
N ALA A 342 -18.34 -52.15 -0.82
CA ALA A 342 -17.25 -52.45 0.10
C ALA A 342 -16.21 -51.33 0.10
N VAL A 343 -15.81 -50.82 -1.06
CA VAL A 343 -14.87 -49.73 -1.21
C VAL A 343 -15.42 -48.47 -0.58
N VAL A 344 -16.66 -48.07 -0.86
CA VAL A 344 -17.32 -46.90 -0.25
C VAL A 344 -17.36 -47.02 1.27
N SER A 345 -17.69 -48.24 1.79
CA SER A 345 -17.78 -48.48 3.23
C SER A 345 -16.43 -48.32 3.94
N ILE A 346 -15.36 -48.69 3.30
CA ILE A 346 -13.98 -48.58 3.83
C ILE A 346 -13.49 -47.14 3.69
N GLU A 347 -13.57 -46.56 2.50
CA GLU A 347 -12.99 -45.25 2.19
C GLU A 347 -13.74 -44.11 2.85
N THR A 348 -15.04 -44.27 3.19
CA THR A 348 -15.80 -43.25 3.97
C THR A 348 -15.22 -43.01 5.38
N GLN A 349 -14.43 -43.98 5.90
CA GLN A 349 -13.76 -43.84 7.20
C GLN A 349 -12.42 -43.07 7.13
N SER A 350 -11.96 -42.71 5.92
CA SER A 350 -10.70 -42.02 5.69
C SER A 350 -10.93 -40.55 5.31
N ASN A 351 -10.18 -39.67 5.96
CA ASN A 351 -10.16 -38.23 5.61
C ASN A 351 -9.13 -37.89 4.51
N HIS A 352 -8.53 -38.91 3.89
CA HIS A 352 -7.55 -38.68 2.83
C HIS A 352 -8.23 -38.20 1.54
N PRO A 353 -7.67 -37.21 0.81
CA PRO A 353 -8.30 -36.67 -0.42
C PRO A 353 -8.55 -37.74 -1.52
N LEU A 354 -7.74 -38.76 -1.61
CA LEU A 354 -7.96 -39.87 -2.55
C LEU A 354 -9.18 -40.71 -2.16
N ALA A 355 -9.35 -40.99 -0.88
CA ALA A 355 -10.53 -41.70 -0.36
C ALA A 355 -11.82 -40.94 -0.67
N GLN A 356 -11.82 -39.62 -0.41
CA GLN A 356 -12.95 -38.74 -0.72
C GLN A 356 -13.29 -38.77 -2.21
N ALA A 357 -12.27 -38.67 -3.09
CA ALA A 357 -12.47 -38.73 -4.53
C ALA A 357 -13.09 -40.04 -5.02
N ILE A 358 -12.69 -41.17 -4.41
CA ILE A 358 -13.24 -42.48 -4.72
C ILE A 358 -14.71 -42.58 -4.27
N VAL A 359 -15.00 -42.10 -3.05
CA VAL A 359 -16.36 -42.10 -2.49
C VAL A 359 -17.30 -41.23 -3.31
N ASP A 360 -16.84 -40.02 -3.70
CA ASP A 360 -17.65 -39.07 -4.49
C ASP A 360 -17.95 -39.62 -5.88
N HIS A 361 -16.96 -40.27 -6.54
CA HIS A 361 -17.14 -40.89 -7.84
C HIS A 361 -18.20 -42.03 -7.77
N LEU A 362 -18.03 -42.97 -6.84
CA LEU A 362 -18.94 -44.11 -6.72
C LEU A 362 -20.34 -43.73 -6.24
N LYS A 363 -20.51 -42.65 -5.43
CA LYS A 363 -21.85 -42.15 -5.04
C LYS A 363 -22.58 -41.46 -6.19
N THR A 364 -21.88 -40.87 -7.14
CA THR A 364 -22.49 -40.20 -8.30
C THR A 364 -23.04 -41.24 -9.29
N ASP A 365 -22.37 -42.36 -9.52
CA ASP A 365 -22.82 -43.48 -10.40
C ASP A 365 -24.08 -44.19 -9.87
N VAL A 366 -24.32 -44.17 -8.56
CA VAL A 366 -25.52 -44.77 -7.96
C VAL A 366 -26.77 -43.85 -8.10
N ARG A 367 -26.64 -42.61 -8.56
CA ARG A 367 -27.75 -41.68 -8.68
C ARG A 367 -28.46 -41.62 -10.03
N GLU A 368 -28.00 -42.33 -11.06
CA GLU A 368 -28.81 -42.51 -12.26
C GLU A 368 -29.79 -43.68 -12.08
N PRO A 369 -31.12 -43.44 -11.93
CA PRO A 369 -32.06 -44.51 -12.00
C PRO A 369 -32.08 -45.00 -13.42
N SER A 370 -31.68 -46.25 -13.64
CA SER A 370 -31.94 -46.97 -14.88
C SER A 370 -33.44 -46.90 -15.14
N THR A 371 -33.87 -46.00 -16.03
CA THR A 371 -35.20 -46.05 -16.65
C THR A 371 -35.22 -47.31 -17.53
N PHE A 372 -35.96 -48.31 -17.06
CA PHE A 372 -36.57 -49.36 -17.91
C PHE A 372 -37.88 -48.84 -18.45
#